data_0682e6844d369b5333c4c78c6811129a
#
_entry.id   0682e6844d369b5333c4c78c6811129a
#
_cell.length_a   1.000
_cell.length_b   1.000
_cell.length_c   1.000
_cell.angle_alpha   90.00
_cell.angle_beta   90.00
_cell.angle_gamma   90.00
#
_symmetry.space_group_name_H-M   'P 1'
#
loop_
_entity.id
_entity.type
_entity.pdbx_description
1 polymer ?
#
loop_
_entity_poly.entity_id
_entity_poly.type
_entity_poly.pdbx_seq_one_letter_code
_entity_poly.pdbx_strand_id
1 'polypeptide(L)'
;MNTLHKFAVLTLSAVLTVCLLAGCGASASSTASSAASDAASSVASSVAASEVASSAASKAQATVEFTVTTADGSVSSVLLNVTDGEKLSTALAEAGIISQEEADAGFVTTVNGETADYNKDQAWWCLTDAAGEMTTVGVADIELHDGDSYAFTYTKG
;
A
#
# COMPACT_ATOMS: atom_id res chain seq x y z
N MET A 1 -40.41 13.55 -24.04
CA MET A 1 -39.75 14.62 -24.87
C MET A 1 -38.33 14.68 -24.35
N ASN A 2 -37.59 13.93 -24.95
CA ASN A 2 -36.30 13.99 -25.63
C ASN A 2 -35.44 15.20 -25.26
N THR A 3 -34.31 14.95 -24.65
CA THR A 3 -33.10 15.70 -24.98
C THR A 3 -31.90 14.79 -24.88
N LEU A 4 -31.57 14.28 -26.04
CA LEU A 4 -30.36 13.58 -26.40
C LEU A 4 -29.21 14.60 -26.33
N HIS A 5 -28.27 14.48 -25.44
CA HIS A 5 -27.01 15.20 -25.54
C HIS A 5 -25.89 14.21 -25.80
N LYS A 6 -25.66 14.07 -27.11
CA LYS A 6 -24.44 13.55 -27.68
C LYS A 6 -23.31 14.51 -27.33
N PHE A 7 -22.33 14.09 -26.61
CA PHE A 7 -21.00 14.68 -26.67
C PHE A 7 -20.02 13.68 -27.25
N ALA A 8 -19.57 14.09 -28.40
CA ALA A 8 -18.61 13.41 -29.24
C ALA A 8 -17.21 13.48 -28.63
N VAL A 9 -16.56 12.35 -28.64
CA VAL A 9 -15.20 12.05 -29.10
C VAL A 9 -14.30 13.26 -29.38
N LEU A 10 -13.17 13.32 -28.71
CA LEU A 10 -11.90 13.77 -29.29
C LEU A 10 -10.73 13.06 -28.63
N THR A 11 -10.27 12.07 -29.19
CA THR A 11 -9.01 11.64 -29.80
C THR A 11 -7.74 12.38 -29.43
N LEU A 12 -6.73 11.56 -29.16
CA LEU A 12 -5.37 11.66 -29.64
C LEU A 12 -4.39 12.58 -28.92
N SER A 13 -3.44 12.00 -28.22
CA SER A 13 -2.03 12.28 -28.56
C SER A 13 -1.12 11.27 -27.88
N ALA A 14 -0.56 10.45 -28.73
CA ALA A 14 0.63 9.65 -28.46
C ALA A 14 1.85 10.59 -28.42
N VAL A 15 2.64 10.52 -27.37
CA VAL A 15 4.02 10.99 -27.42
C VAL A 15 4.90 9.87 -26.89
N LEU A 16 5.48 9.19 -27.85
CA LEU A 16 6.63 8.31 -27.66
C LEU A 16 7.86 9.20 -27.44
N THR A 17 8.48 9.08 -26.27
CA THR A 17 9.85 9.59 -26.10
C THR A 17 10.71 8.44 -25.63
N VAL A 18 11.41 7.86 -26.60
CA VAL A 18 12.53 6.94 -26.41
C VAL A 18 13.75 7.78 -26.08
N CYS A 19 14.33 7.60 -24.89
CA CYS A 19 15.69 8.02 -24.61
C CYS A 19 16.53 6.82 -24.22
N LEU A 20 17.23 6.31 -25.23
CA LEU A 20 18.40 5.45 -25.10
C LEU A 20 19.59 6.31 -24.67
N LEU A 21 20.17 6.01 -23.53
CA LEU A 21 21.54 6.41 -23.22
C LEU A 21 22.28 5.20 -22.69
N ALA A 22 23.00 4.58 -23.62
CA ALA A 22 24.06 3.65 -23.35
C ALA A 22 25.27 4.45 -22.82
N GLY A 23 25.82 4.03 -21.71
CA GLY A 23 27.08 4.54 -21.17
C GLY A 23 27.91 3.39 -20.61
N CYS A 24 28.62 2.73 -21.48
CA CYS A 24 29.75 1.84 -21.14
C CYS A 24 30.93 2.66 -20.66
N GLY A 25 31.51 2.27 -19.54
CA GLY A 25 32.79 2.77 -19.09
C GLY A 25 33.54 1.68 -18.34
N ALA A 26 34.33 0.94 -19.07
CA ALA A 26 35.24 -0.09 -18.57
C ALA A 26 36.62 0.49 -18.27
N SER A 27 37.42 -0.28 -17.53
CA SER A 27 38.89 -0.28 -17.40
C SER A 27 39.44 0.50 -16.22
N ALA A 28 40.44 0.07 -15.53
CA ALA A 28 41.24 -1.13 -15.45
C ALA A 28 42.14 -1.02 -14.22
N SER A 29 42.45 -2.18 -13.64
CA SER A 29 43.76 -2.64 -13.16
C SER A 29 44.83 -1.64 -12.74
N SER A 30 45.38 -1.87 -11.56
CA SER A 30 46.79 -2.18 -11.29
C SER A 30 47.04 -2.18 -9.80
N THR A 31 47.30 -3.32 -9.26
CA THR A 31 48.60 -3.92 -8.86
C THR A 31 49.40 -3.19 -7.81
N ALA A 32 49.59 -3.95 -6.74
CA ALA A 32 50.86 -4.22 -6.04
C ALA A 32 51.26 -3.26 -4.94
N SER A 33 51.32 -3.80 -3.81
CA SER A 33 52.47 -4.40 -3.12
C SER A 33 52.99 -3.62 -1.94
N SER A 34 53.11 -4.36 -0.89
CA SER A 34 54.19 -4.42 0.13
C SER A 34 54.15 -3.47 1.30
N ALA A 35 53.91 -4.10 2.38
CA ALA A 35 54.80 -4.53 3.44
C ALA A 35 54.99 -3.57 4.62
N ALA A 36 54.68 -4.19 5.71
CA ALA A 36 55.48 -4.37 6.93
C ALA A 36 55.36 -3.33 8.04
N SER A 37 54.94 -3.93 9.17
CA SER A 37 55.53 -3.80 10.51
C SER A 37 55.47 -2.44 11.21
N ASP A 38 55.01 -2.32 12.39
CA ASP A 38 55.37 -2.94 13.65
C ASP A 38 54.57 -2.31 14.83
N ALA A 39 54.21 -3.20 15.73
CA ALA A 39 54.30 -3.09 17.15
C ALA A 39 53.51 -2.03 17.95
N ALA A 40 52.63 -2.61 18.74
CA ALA A 40 52.52 -2.49 20.20
C ALA A 40 52.07 -1.17 20.84
N SER A 41 50.98 -1.17 21.53
CA SER A 41 50.90 -1.24 23.00
C SER A 41 49.52 -0.85 23.47
N SER A 42 48.89 -1.81 24.12
CA SER A 42 47.97 -1.76 25.25
C SER A 42 47.64 -0.40 25.84
N VAL A 43 46.38 -0.14 26.02
CA VAL A 43 45.77 0.12 27.32
C VAL A 43 44.26 -0.23 27.29
N ALA A 44 43.91 -1.11 28.17
CA ALA A 44 42.58 -1.41 28.54
C ALA A 44 41.88 -0.20 29.16
N SER A 45 40.69 0.10 28.73
CA SER A 45 39.70 0.76 29.56
C SER A 45 38.31 0.21 29.22
N SER A 46 37.93 -0.69 30.07
CA SER A 46 36.60 -1.18 30.23
C SER A 46 35.67 -0.04 30.63
N VAL A 47 34.81 0.37 29.77
CA VAL A 47 33.55 1.02 30.15
C VAL A 47 32.44 0.11 29.66
N ALA A 48 31.86 -0.57 30.65
CA ALA A 48 30.62 -1.26 30.51
C ALA A 48 29.54 -0.24 30.13
N ALA A 49 29.24 -0.10 28.87
CA ALA A 49 28.01 0.50 28.42
C ALA A 49 26.93 -0.59 28.52
N SER A 50 26.08 -0.47 29.51
CA SER A 50 24.80 -1.15 29.56
C SER A 50 24.05 -0.82 28.30
N GLU A 51 24.12 -1.68 27.33
CA GLU A 51 23.11 -1.74 26.27
C GLU A 51 21.84 -2.22 26.92
N VAL A 52 20.98 -1.28 27.27
CA VAL A 52 19.55 -1.56 27.36
C VAL A 52 19.12 -1.86 25.93
N ALA A 53 19.17 -3.14 25.58
CA ALA A 53 18.50 -3.63 24.41
C ALA A 53 17.01 -3.41 24.62
N SER A 54 16.55 -2.23 24.24
CA SER A 54 15.14 -2.00 23.96
C SER A 54 14.85 -2.79 22.68
N SER A 55 14.47 -4.05 22.86
CA SER A 55 13.84 -4.87 21.82
C SER A 55 12.45 -4.26 21.56
N ALA A 56 12.42 -3.10 20.96
CA ALA A 56 11.31 -2.75 20.10
C ALA A 56 11.49 -3.66 18.86
N ALA A 57 10.77 -4.75 18.83
CA ALA A 57 10.58 -5.51 17.62
C ALA A 57 10.01 -4.52 16.61
N SER A 58 10.85 -4.00 15.74
CA SER A 58 10.45 -3.21 14.59
C SER A 58 9.62 -4.17 13.75
N LYS A 59 8.28 -4.06 13.83
CA LYS A 59 7.42 -4.81 12.94
C LYS A 59 7.82 -4.47 11.52
N ALA A 60 7.91 -5.47 10.67
CA ALA A 60 8.21 -5.28 9.26
C ALA A 60 7.16 -4.34 8.64
N GLN A 61 7.57 -3.49 7.74
CA GLN A 61 6.63 -2.71 6.93
C GLN A 61 6.15 -3.55 5.76
N ALA A 62 4.88 -3.43 5.44
CA ALA A 62 4.21 -4.11 4.35
C ALA A 62 3.57 -3.08 3.42
N THR A 63 3.50 -3.41 2.14
CA THR A 63 2.80 -2.60 1.14
C THR A 63 1.62 -3.39 0.60
N VAL A 64 0.43 -2.82 0.73
CA VAL A 64 -0.84 -3.44 0.33
C VAL A 64 -1.52 -2.57 -0.71
N GLU A 65 -2.00 -3.17 -1.81
CA GLU A 65 -2.80 -2.47 -2.79
C GLU A 65 -4.28 -2.50 -2.38
N PHE A 66 -4.91 -1.33 -2.39
CA PHE A 66 -6.33 -1.23 -2.11
C PHE A 66 -7.06 -0.49 -3.23
N THR A 67 -8.11 -1.10 -3.76
CA THR A 67 -8.90 -0.57 -4.89
C THR A 67 -10.33 -0.26 -4.45
N VAL A 68 -10.88 0.86 -4.90
CA VAL A 68 -12.27 1.24 -4.67
C VAL A 68 -12.95 1.45 -6.02
N THR A 69 -14.07 0.74 -6.22
CA THR A 69 -14.95 0.91 -7.38
C THR A 69 -16.28 1.49 -6.90
N THR A 70 -16.58 2.71 -7.32
CA THR A 70 -17.76 3.50 -6.94
C THR A 70 -19.02 3.11 -7.71
N ALA A 71 -20.17 3.66 -7.33
CA ALA A 71 -21.47 3.37 -7.97
C ALA A 71 -21.54 3.77 -9.45
N ASP A 72 -20.77 4.77 -9.86
CA ASP A 72 -20.65 5.20 -11.26
C ASP A 72 -19.65 4.37 -12.08
N GLY A 73 -18.99 3.39 -11.44
CA GLY A 73 -17.99 2.53 -12.06
C GLY A 73 -16.58 3.14 -12.12
N SER A 74 -16.35 4.25 -11.45
CA SER A 74 -15.00 4.83 -11.32
C SER A 74 -14.14 3.95 -10.43
N VAL A 75 -12.91 3.69 -10.86
CA VAL A 75 -11.95 2.85 -10.13
C VAL A 75 -10.77 3.70 -9.67
N SER A 76 -10.45 3.60 -8.40
CA SER A 76 -9.27 4.23 -7.81
C SER A 76 -8.48 3.21 -7.00
N SER A 77 -7.15 3.22 -7.14
CA SER A 77 -6.25 2.36 -6.36
C SER A 77 -5.28 3.21 -5.55
N VAL A 78 -4.96 2.73 -4.36
CA VAL A 78 -3.99 3.33 -3.45
C VAL A 78 -3.06 2.26 -2.91
N LEU A 79 -1.80 2.60 -2.69
CA LEU A 79 -0.85 1.76 -1.98
C LEU A 79 -0.83 2.18 -0.51
N LEU A 80 -1.18 1.27 0.35
CA LEU A 80 -1.14 1.44 1.81
C LEU A 80 0.21 0.95 2.31
N ASN A 81 0.92 1.81 3.04
CA ASN A 81 2.14 1.42 3.76
C ASN A 81 1.74 1.15 5.20
N VAL A 82 1.75 -0.09 5.58
CA VAL A 82 1.23 -0.59 6.84
C VAL A 82 2.31 -1.34 7.63
N THR A 83 2.03 -1.63 8.88
CA THR A 83 2.85 -2.56 9.66
C THR A 83 2.36 -3.98 9.39
N ASP A 84 3.28 -4.91 9.15
CA ASP A 84 2.92 -6.33 8.93
C ASP A 84 2.07 -6.88 10.08
N GLY A 85 0.93 -7.47 9.76
CA GLY A 85 -0.08 -7.91 10.71
C GLY A 85 -1.01 -6.81 11.21
N GLU A 86 -0.99 -5.62 10.62
CA GLU A 86 -1.96 -4.55 10.90
C GLU A 86 -3.34 -4.91 10.38
N LYS A 87 -4.38 -4.44 11.08
CA LYS A 87 -5.76 -4.69 10.62
C LYS A 87 -6.12 -3.82 9.41
N LEU A 88 -6.81 -4.41 8.44
CA LEU A 88 -7.29 -3.69 7.26
C LEU A 88 -8.17 -2.49 7.66
N SER A 89 -9.01 -2.62 8.69
CA SER A 89 -9.84 -1.52 9.19
C SER A 89 -9.02 -0.32 9.64
N THR A 90 -7.91 -0.56 10.36
CA THR A 90 -7.01 0.49 10.82
C THR A 90 -6.35 1.19 9.64
N ALA A 91 -5.78 0.43 8.71
CA ALA A 91 -5.12 0.98 7.53
C ALA A 91 -6.06 1.82 6.65
N LEU A 92 -7.31 1.37 6.47
CA LEU A 92 -8.31 2.10 5.70
C LEU A 92 -8.76 3.40 6.38
N ALA A 93 -8.89 3.40 7.72
CA ALA A 93 -9.22 4.60 8.48
C ALA A 93 -8.06 5.61 8.46
N GLU A 94 -6.82 5.16 8.62
CA GLU A 94 -5.63 6.02 8.52
C GLU A 94 -5.45 6.63 7.12
N ALA A 95 -5.80 5.88 6.09
CA ALA A 95 -5.83 6.38 4.71
C ALA A 95 -7.03 7.30 4.41
N GLY A 96 -7.98 7.41 5.33
CA GLY A 96 -9.19 8.24 5.15
C GLY A 96 -10.21 7.66 4.16
N ILE A 97 -10.10 6.36 3.85
CA ILE A 97 -11.02 5.65 2.95
C ILE A 97 -12.34 5.34 3.64
N ILE A 98 -12.29 4.97 4.91
CA ILE A 98 -13.45 4.78 5.80
C ILE A 98 -13.30 5.65 7.04
N SER A 99 -14.37 5.83 7.79
CA SER A 99 -14.31 6.54 9.07
C SER A 99 -13.74 5.64 10.18
N GLN A 100 -13.16 6.26 11.21
CA GLN A 100 -12.69 5.53 12.40
C GLN A 100 -13.83 4.77 13.09
N GLU A 101 -15.04 5.35 13.11
CA GLU A 101 -16.22 4.72 13.70
C GLU A 101 -16.58 3.41 12.99
N GLU A 102 -16.51 3.39 11.66
CA GLU A 102 -16.75 2.18 10.86
C GLU A 102 -15.63 1.15 11.01
N ALA A 103 -14.38 1.61 11.13
CA ALA A 103 -13.23 0.75 11.41
C ALA A 103 -13.38 0.02 12.75
N ASP A 104 -13.81 0.74 13.78
CA ASP A 104 -14.03 0.21 15.14
C ASP A 104 -15.25 -0.73 15.18
N ALA A 105 -16.30 -0.41 14.41
CA ALA A 105 -17.49 -1.23 14.29
C ALA A 105 -17.26 -2.49 13.44
N GLY A 106 -16.24 -2.50 12.57
CA GLY A 106 -15.96 -3.57 11.63
C GLY A 106 -16.99 -3.71 10.50
N PHE A 107 -17.87 -2.72 10.35
CA PHE A 107 -18.93 -2.69 9.36
C PHE A 107 -18.89 -1.39 8.57
N VAL A 108 -18.69 -1.51 7.25
CA VAL A 108 -18.45 -0.37 6.36
C VAL A 108 -19.70 -0.07 5.54
N THR A 109 -20.18 1.14 5.65
CA THR A 109 -21.31 1.68 4.87
C THR A 109 -20.91 2.83 3.97
N THR A 110 -19.81 3.53 4.30
CA THR A 110 -19.34 4.69 3.58
C THR A 110 -17.86 4.54 3.21
N VAL A 111 -17.56 4.62 1.92
CA VAL A 111 -16.20 4.53 1.38
C VAL A 111 -15.92 5.79 0.54
N ASN A 112 -14.82 6.48 0.81
CA ASN A 112 -14.47 7.75 0.15
C ASN A 112 -15.62 8.79 0.16
N GLY A 113 -16.47 8.76 1.20
CA GLY A 113 -17.62 9.66 1.33
C GLY A 113 -18.87 9.22 0.55
N GLU A 114 -18.82 8.09 -0.17
CA GLU A 114 -19.99 7.51 -0.83
C GLU A 114 -20.63 6.46 0.06
N THR A 115 -21.91 6.64 0.41
CA THR A 115 -22.65 5.76 1.30
C THR A 115 -23.48 4.75 0.49
N ALA A 116 -23.37 3.47 0.82
CA ALA A 116 -24.24 2.41 0.36
C ALA A 116 -25.27 2.10 1.46
N ASP A 117 -26.56 2.21 1.13
CA ASP A 117 -27.65 1.95 2.06
C ASP A 117 -28.55 0.84 1.49
N TYR A 118 -28.49 -0.33 2.10
CA TYR A 118 -29.26 -1.49 1.64
C TYR A 118 -30.76 -1.27 1.72
N ASN A 119 -31.24 -0.51 2.70
CA ASN A 119 -32.67 -0.26 2.88
C ASN A 119 -33.25 0.73 1.87
N LYS A 120 -32.42 1.66 1.38
CA LYS A 120 -32.83 2.68 0.41
C LYS A 120 -32.57 2.25 -1.03
N ASP A 121 -31.33 1.79 -1.27
CA ASP A 121 -30.79 1.63 -2.60
C ASP A 121 -30.50 0.16 -2.95
N GLN A 122 -30.74 -0.74 -1.99
CA GLN A 122 -30.35 -2.15 -2.06
C GLN A 122 -28.86 -2.30 -2.38
N ALA A 123 -28.04 -1.39 -1.85
CA ALA A 123 -26.64 -1.29 -2.13
C ALA A 123 -25.79 -1.58 -0.90
N TRP A 124 -24.61 -2.13 -1.13
CA TRP A 124 -23.59 -2.38 -0.10
C TRP A 124 -22.18 -2.30 -0.70
N TRP A 125 -21.21 -2.13 0.17
CA TRP A 125 -19.80 -2.23 -0.19
C TRP A 125 -19.35 -3.69 -0.09
N CYS A 126 -19.06 -4.31 -1.23
CA CYS A 126 -18.55 -5.67 -1.30
C CYS A 126 -17.02 -5.64 -1.16
N LEU A 127 -16.50 -6.29 -0.12
CA LEU A 127 -15.06 -6.45 0.08
C LEU A 127 -14.60 -7.73 -0.61
N THR A 128 -13.60 -7.61 -1.48
CA THR A 128 -13.01 -8.73 -2.20
C THR A 128 -11.51 -8.80 -1.97
N ASP A 129 -10.95 -9.99 -2.13
CA ASP A 129 -9.51 -10.27 -2.08
C ASP A 129 -8.83 -10.11 -3.46
N ALA A 130 -7.54 -10.45 -3.53
CA ALA A 130 -6.74 -10.40 -4.75
C ALA A 130 -7.27 -11.30 -5.90
N ALA A 131 -8.04 -12.34 -5.58
CA ALA A 131 -8.69 -13.20 -6.57
C ALA A 131 -10.01 -12.60 -7.08
N GLY A 132 -10.46 -11.49 -6.49
CA GLY A 132 -11.76 -10.89 -6.75
C GLY A 132 -12.92 -11.63 -6.09
N GLU A 133 -12.63 -12.50 -5.14
CA GLU A 133 -13.63 -13.24 -4.38
C GLU A 133 -14.04 -12.46 -3.13
N MET A 134 -15.33 -12.51 -2.80
CA MET A 134 -15.84 -11.85 -1.60
C MET A 134 -15.21 -12.47 -0.34
N THR A 135 -14.64 -11.63 0.51
CA THR A 135 -14.05 -12.07 1.77
C THR A 135 -15.10 -12.69 2.70
N THR A 136 -14.69 -13.69 3.45
CA THR A 136 -15.58 -14.36 4.43
C THR A 136 -15.62 -13.65 5.78
N VAL A 137 -14.74 -12.65 5.97
CA VAL A 137 -14.59 -11.87 7.20
C VAL A 137 -14.62 -10.38 6.88
N GLY A 138 -14.94 -9.56 7.87
CA GLY A 138 -14.97 -8.11 7.73
C GLY A 138 -13.58 -7.46 7.84
N VAL A 139 -13.51 -6.17 7.55
CA VAL A 139 -12.26 -5.37 7.59
C VAL A 139 -11.51 -5.44 8.94
N ALA A 140 -12.25 -5.62 10.04
CA ALA A 140 -11.66 -5.67 11.39
C ALA A 140 -10.95 -7.00 11.69
N ASP A 141 -11.20 -8.05 10.92
CA ASP A 141 -10.64 -9.37 11.14
C ASP A 141 -9.47 -9.70 10.22
N ILE A 142 -9.32 -8.95 9.13
CA ILE A 142 -8.24 -9.15 8.14
C ILE A 142 -6.94 -8.54 8.68
N GLU A 143 -5.88 -9.34 8.72
CA GLU A 143 -4.50 -8.92 8.99
C GLU A 143 -3.77 -8.75 7.66
N LEU A 144 -3.06 -7.64 7.50
CA LEU A 144 -2.38 -7.27 6.27
C LEU A 144 -0.94 -7.77 6.25
N HIS A 145 -0.53 -8.29 5.10
CA HIS A 145 0.84 -8.72 4.84
C HIS A 145 1.36 -8.10 3.55
N ASP A 146 2.67 -8.11 3.39
CA ASP A 146 3.29 -7.53 2.20
C ASP A 146 2.84 -8.23 0.91
N GLY A 147 2.41 -7.43 -0.05
CA GLY A 147 1.88 -7.90 -1.33
C GLY A 147 0.41 -8.24 -1.34
N ASP A 148 -0.31 -8.10 -0.23
CA ASP A 148 -1.75 -8.28 -0.21
C ASP A 148 -2.46 -7.25 -1.08
N SER A 149 -3.64 -7.64 -1.59
CA SER A 149 -4.51 -6.77 -2.37
C SER A 149 -5.97 -7.01 -2.01
N TYR A 150 -6.71 -5.93 -1.80
CA TYR A 150 -8.14 -5.95 -1.50
C TYR A 150 -8.87 -4.88 -2.27
N ALA A 151 -10.18 -5.05 -2.42
CA ALA A 151 -11.01 -4.04 -3.07
C ALA A 151 -12.37 -3.88 -2.41
N PHE A 152 -12.86 -2.63 -2.40
CA PHE A 152 -14.27 -2.35 -2.22
C PHE A 152 -14.94 -2.09 -3.56
N THR A 153 -16.07 -2.75 -3.77
CA THR A 153 -16.93 -2.51 -4.94
C THR A 153 -18.34 -2.15 -4.48
N TYR A 154 -18.81 -1.00 -4.93
CA TYR A 154 -20.22 -0.62 -4.73
C TYR A 154 -21.11 -1.59 -5.51
N THR A 155 -21.92 -2.34 -4.79
CA THR A 155 -22.75 -3.41 -5.36
C THR A 155 -24.22 -3.12 -5.11
N LYS A 156 -25.07 -3.38 -6.09
CA LYS A 156 -26.54 -3.33 -5.98
C LYS A 156 -27.13 -4.71 -6.18
N GLY A 157 -28.14 -5.02 -5.36
CA GLY A 157 -28.92 -6.24 -5.44
C GLY A 157 -30.08 -6.14 -6.45
#